data_5355098d443231a63613898737b2ffee
#
_entry.id   5355098d443231a63613898737b2ffee
#
_cell.length_a   1.000
_cell.length_b   1.000
_cell.length_c   1.000
_cell.angle_alpha   90.00
_cell.angle_beta   90.00
_cell.angle_gamma   90.00
#
_symmetry.space_group_name_H-M   'P 1'
#
loop_
_entity.id
_entity.type
_entity.pdbx_description
1 polymer ?
#
loop_
_entity_poly.entity_id
_entity_poly.type
_entity_poly.pdbx_seq_one_letter_code
_entity_poly.pdbx_strand_id
1 'polypeptide(L)'
;MSFIQRITKRLPSAPSLPLEDISREKGHGSPRKISEKHDKVFATGCMPIDAAEIAKAPRANAAFVVLARNKELEGVIQSLKSIERHFNRWWHYPYVFLNDGDFDDDFKATVMNYTSAPVEFGKIDNSMWGYPDWVDEEVAKEGIRKQGDAAIMYGGMESYHHMCRFYSGHFYKHPLLMKYEWYWRLEPEIKYFCDITYDPFLKMIEANKTYGFTIAVKELRETVPNIFRYASAYKRNKNLPSKGLWEMFLERPEEPAEPEAEKQDKLPEEILQSEVGDNGLDDIDPEAMEGESYNMCHFWSNFEIARLDWFRSKEYEDFFQMMDRSGGFWNERWGDAPIHSLAAGALLGVKDIHYFRDFGYRHTTIQHCPANAPARQLPREPYLERTTDDEKKRIEEDEYWATPDPVKENGVGCRCRCDTDIVDVEGKQGSCLSEWVEVAGGWASP
;
A
#
# COMPACT_ATOMS: atom_id res chain seq x y z
N MET A 1 2.51 -25.04 -35.05
CA MET A 1 3.73 -25.09 -34.24
C MET A 1 4.57 -23.93 -34.75
N SER A 2 4.80 -22.86 -34.13
CA SER A 2 5.09 -22.60 -32.77
C SER A 2 5.46 -21.11 -32.67
N PHE A 3 4.51 -20.22 -32.48
CA PHE A 3 4.81 -18.80 -32.14
C PHE A 3 4.67 -18.56 -30.62
N ILE A 4 4.06 -19.50 -29.91
CA ILE A 4 3.80 -19.42 -28.47
C ILE A 4 5.02 -19.84 -27.63
N GLN A 5 5.97 -20.58 -28.19
CA GLN A 5 7.15 -21.02 -27.44
C GLN A 5 8.32 -20.01 -27.35
N ARG A 6 8.20 -18.81 -27.97
CA ARG A 6 9.26 -17.80 -27.89
C ARG A 6 9.01 -16.68 -26.89
N ILE A 7 7.80 -16.59 -26.33
CA ILE A 7 7.44 -15.54 -25.34
C ILE A 7 7.73 -15.98 -23.89
N THR A 8 7.94 -17.29 -23.66
CA THR A 8 8.31 -17.81 -22.33
C THR A 8 9.79 -17.82 -22.03
N LYS A 9 10.63 -17.27 -22.93
CA LYS A 9 12.06 -17.11 -22.67
C LYS A 9 12.33 -15.68 -22.23
N ARG A 10 12.55 -15.55 -20.92
CA ARG A 10 13.14 -14.42 -20.22
C ARG A 10 12.23 -13.18 -20.14
N LEU A 11 11.22 -13.24 -19.27
CA LEU A 11 11.08 -12.13 -18.34
C LEU A 11 12.43 -12.04 -17.61
N PRO A 12 13.08 -10.87 -17.57
CA PRO A 12 14.18 -10.71 -16.63
C PRO A 12 13.62 -11.09 -15.28
N SER A 13 14.29 -12.01 -14.59
CA SER A 13 14.05 -12.24 -13.17
C SER A 13 13.98 -10.85 -12.54
N ALA A 14 12.91 -10.56 -11.81
CA ALA A 14 12.85 -9.37 -10.99
C ALA A 14 14.23 -9.19 -10.38
N PRO A 15 14.83 -7.98 -10.43
CA PRO A 15 16.15 -7.79 -9.89
C PRO A 15 16.11 -8.40 -8.51
N SER A 16 16.83 -9.50 -8.31
CA SER A 16 17.02 -10.09 -7.01
C SER A 16 17.70 -8.97 -6.26
N LEU A 17 16.97 -8.32 -5.35
CA LEU A 17 17.58 -7.46 -4.35
C LEU A 17 18.79 -8.23 -3.85
N PRO A 18 20.01 -7.68 -3.93
CA PRO A 18 21.18 -8.40 -3.51
C PRO A 18 20.92 -8.85 -2.09
N LEU A 19 20.74 -10.16 -1.94
CA LEU A 19 20.48 -10.84 -0.67
C LEU A 19 21.80 -10.86 0.13
N GLU A 20 22.37 -9.70 0.39
CA GLU A 20 23.32 -9.58 1.47
C GLU A 20 22.51 -9.56 2.76
N ASP A 21 22.63 -10.66 3.41
CA ASP A 21 21.93 -11.05 4.62
C ASP A 21 22.25 -10.06 5.75
N ILE A 22 21.41 -9.03 5.93
CA ILE A 22 21.41 -8.21 7.14
C ILE A 22 21.03 -9.07 8.36
N SER A 23 20.65 -10.34 8.15
CA SER A 23 20.43 -11.34 9.18
C SER A 23 21.66 -11.62 10.04
N ARG A 24 22.82 -11.05 9.71
CA ARG A 24 24.02 -11.07 10.58
C ARG A 24 23.97 -10.01 11.68
N GLU A 25 23.04 -9.11 11.71
CA GLU A 25 22.72 -8.47 12.97
C GLU A 25 22.11 -9.52 13.89
N LYS A 26 22.93 -10.03 14.78
CA LYS A 26 22.60 -10.95 15.86
C LYS A 26 21.27 -10.53 16.48
N GLY A 27 20.19 -11.23 16.19
CA GLY A 27 18.98 -10.91 16.87
C GLY A 27 17.66 -11.49 16.38
N HIS A 28 17.63 -12.46 15.47
CA HIS A 28 16.37 -13.18 15.21
C HIS A 28 15.92 -14.13 16.36
N GLY A 29 16.56 -14.06 17.49
CA GLY A 29 16.18 -14.84 18.68
C GLY A 29 15.29 -14.10 19.66
N SER A 30 15.25 -12.77 19.62
CA SER A 30 14.36 -11.96 20.44
C SER A 30 13.83 -10.82 19.58
N PRO A 31 12.55 -10.81 19.24
CA PRO A 31 12.00 -9.73 18.43
C PRO A 31 12.22 -8.41 19.16
N ARG A 32 12.99 -7.50 18.55
CA ARG A 32 13.13 -6.13 19.06
C ARG A 32 11.74 -5.53 19.14
N LYS A 33 11.37 -5.02 20.29
CA LYS A 33 10.11 -4.31 20.46
C LYS A 33 10.25 -2.91 19.88
N ILE A 34 9.30 -2.49 19.08
CA ILE A 34 9.16 -1.09 18.71
C ILE A 34 8.70 -0.31 19.94
N SER A 35 9.27 0.87 20.17
CA SER A 35 8.74 1.79 21.15
C SER A 35 7.29 2.15 20.81
N GLU A 36 6.39 2.07 21.77
CA GLU A 36 4.97 2.39 21.59
C GLU A 36 4.65 3.86 21.85
N LYS A 37 5.63 4.75 21.70
CA LYS A 37 5.43 6.18 22.00
C LYS A 37 4.37 6.83 21.10
N HIS A 38 4.41 6.54 19.83
CA HIS A 38 3.52 7.13 18.81
C HIS A 38 2.62 6.09 18.14
N ASP A 39 3.05 4.86 18.09
CA ASP A 39 2.31 3.76 17.47
C ASP A 39 2.29 2.54 18.40
N LYS A 40 1.10 2.23 18.93
CA LYS A 40 0.93 1.07 19.80
C LYS A 40 0.79 -0.19 18.96
N VAL A 41 1.68 -1.13 19.20
CA VAL A 41 1.52 -2.49 18.67
C VAL A 41 0.34 -3.16 19.37
N PHE A 42 -0.55 -3.78 18.64
CA PHE A 42 -1.66 -4.55 19.21
C PHE A 42 -1.13 -5.85 19.82
N ALA A 43 -0.56 -5.75 21.01
CA ALA A 43 0.05 -6.88 21.72
C ALA A 43 -0.97 -7.97 22.15
N THR A 44 -2.25 -7.67 22.07
CA THR A 44 -3.35 -8.58 22.44
C THR A 44 -3.88 -9.37 21.25
N GLY A 45 -3.11 -9.54 20.21
CA GLY A 45 -3.51 -9.98 18.87
C GLY A 45 -4.30 -11.29 18.76
N CYS A 46 -4.36 -12.15 19.80
CA CYS A 46 -5.17 -13.37 19.78
C CYS A 46 -6.34 -13.29 20.73
N MET A 47 -7.38 -12.60 20.31
CA MET A 47 -8.66 -12.65 21.02
C MET A 47 -9.47 -13.86 20.55
N PRO A 48 -10.28 -14.48 21.43
CA PRO A 48 -11.26 -15.46 20.99
C PRO A 48 -12.22 -14.83 19.99
N ILE A 49 -12.49 -15.54 18.90
CA ILE A 49 -13.50 -15.11 17.94
C ILE A 49 -14.85 -15.66 18.41
N ASP A 50 -15.69 -14.75 18.88
CA ASP A 50 -17.10 -15.03 19.17
C ASP A 50 -17.96 -14.35 18.12
N ALA A 51 -18.41 -15.13 17.13
CA ALA A 51 -19.22 -14.62 16.03
C ALA A 51 -20.52 -13.95 16.52
N ALA A 52 -21.12 -14.39 17.61
CA ALA A 52 -22.33 -13.81 18.16
C ALA A 52 -22.10 -12.44 18.80
N GLU A 53 -20.96 -12.25 19.46
CA GLU A 53 -20.56 -10.95 20.01
C GLU A 53 -20.08 -10.00 18.90
N ILE A 54 -19.32 -10.50 17.94
CA ILE A 54 -18.91 -9.71 16.77
C ILE A 54 -20.14 -9.22 15.99
N ALA A 55 -21.16 -10.05 15.81
CA ALA A 55 -22.39 -9.65 15.10
C ALA A 55 -23.14 -8.48 15.80
N LYS A 56 -22.95 -8.31 17.10
CA LYS A 56 -23.56 -7.22 17.89
C LYS A 56 -22.64 -5.99 18.00
N ALA A 57 -21.35 -6.15 17.73
CA ALA A 57 -20.39 -5.07 17.87
C ALA A 57 -20.67 -3.93 16.88
N PRO A 58 -20.39 -2.68 17.25
CA PRO A 58 -20.51 -1.56 16.31
C PRO A 58 -19.60 -1.75 15.10
N ARG A 59 -19.90 -1.09 14.00
CA ARG A 59 -19.10 -1.03 12.78
C ARG A 59 -18.68 0.39 12.51
N ALA A 60 -17.47 0.57 12.05
CA ALA A 60 -17.07 1.82 11.42
C ALA A 60 -17.82 2.02 10.10
N ASN A 61 -17.97 3.26 9.66
CA ASN A 61 -18.47 3.56 8.32
C ASN A 61 -17.34 3.35 7.29
N ALA A 62 -17.11 2.10 6.89
CA ALA A 62 -15.94 1.68 6.14
C ALA A 62 -16.29 0.67 5.04
N ALA A 63 -15.41 0.56 4.04
CA ALA A 63 -15.52 -0.43 2.98
C ALA A 63 -14.13 -0.91 2.51
N PHE A 64 -14.07 -2.14 2.00
CA PHE A 64 -12.98 -2.55 1.15
C PHE A 64 -13.11 -1.91 -0.23
N VAL A 65 -12.01 -1.45 -0.78
CA VAL A 65 -11.93 -0.90 -2.14
C VAL A 65 -11.03 -1.78 -2.98
N VAL A 66 -11.58 -2.29 -4.08
CA VAL A 66 -10.90 -3.22 -4.99
C VAL A 66 -10.94 -2.65 -6.39
N LEU A 67 -9.79 -2.34 -6.94
CA LEU A 67 -9.66 -1.98 -8.36
C LEU A 67 -9.25 -3.22 -9.14
N ALA A 68 -10.10 -3.67 -10.06
CA ALA A 68 -9.83 -4.88 -10.82
C ALA A 68 -10.56 -4.89 -12.16
N ARG A 69 -9.96 -5.53 -13.15
CA ARG A 69 -10.58 -5.80 -14.45
C ARG A 69 -11.17 -7.22 -14.46
N ASN A 70 -12.12 -7.49 -15.35
CA ASN A 70 -12.73 -8.81 -15.47
C ASN A 70 -11.71 -9.95 -15.62
N LYS A 71 -10.61 -9.71 -16.33
CA LYS A 71 -9.53 -10.71 -16.52
C LYS A 71 -8.72 -11.02 -15.25
N GLU A 72 -8.87 -10.25 -14.20
CA GLU A 72 -8.18 -10.39 -12.92
C GLU A 72 -9.02 -11.16 -11.88
N LEU A 73 -10.15 -11.74 -12.30
CA LEU A 73 -11.09 -12.45 -11.44
C LEU A 73 -10.42 -13.51 -10.56
N GLU A 74 -9.50 -14.31 -11.11
CA GLU A 74 -8.81 -15.36 -10.33
C GLU A 74 -8.00 -14.76 -9.17
N GLY A 75 -7.26 -13.67 -9.42
CA GLY A 75 -6.52 -12.95 -8.39
C GLY A 75 -7.44 -12.31 -7.34
N VAL A 76 -8.57 -11.75 -7.77
CA VAL A 76 -9.59 -11.21 -6.87
C VAL A 76 -10.15 -12.28 -5.95
N ILE A 77 -10.50 -13.45 -6.48
CA ILE A 77 -11.03 -14.56 -5.68
C ILE A 77 -9.99 -15.07 -4.67
N GLN A 78 -8.72 -15.12 -5.06
CA GLN A 78 -7.65 -15.45 -4.13
C GLN A 78 -7.59 -14.48 -2.96
N SER A 79 -7.70 -13.19 -3.24
CA SER A 79 -7.69 -12.13 -2.21
C SER A 79 -8.93 -12.18 -1.32
N LEU A 80 -10.12 -12.37 -1.92
CA LEU A 80 -11.37 -12.52 -1.17
C LEU A 80 -11.31 -13.72 -0.22
N LYS A 81 -10.91 -14.90 -0.70
CA LYS A 81 -10.76 -16.08 0.15
C LYS A 81 -9.84 -15.82 1.33
N SER A 82 -8.77 -15.08 1.11
CA SER A 82 -7.81 -14.76 2.15
C SER A 82 -8.40 -13.82 3.20
N ILE A 83 -8.99 -12.69 2.80
CA ILE A 83 -9.52 -11.71 3.75
C ILE A 83 -10.81 -12.19 4.43
N GLU A 84 -11.67 -12.93 3.72
CA GLU A 84 -12.87 -13.54 4.31
C GLU A 84 -12.47 -14.52 5.41
N ARG A 85 -11.47 -15.38 5.14
CA ARG A 85 -10.99 -16.33 6.11
C ARG A 85 -10.46 -15.68 7.38
N HIS A 86 -9.62 -14.68 7.25
CA HIS A 86 -8.89 -14.11 8.38
C HIS A 86 -9.61 -12.94 9.06
N PHE A 87 -10.67 -12.40 8.45
CA PHE A 87 -11.36 -11.23 8.99
C PHE A 87 -12.84 -11.13 8.58
N ASN A 88 -13.14 -10.91 7.28
CA ASN A 88 -14.41 -10.30 6.91
C ASN A 88 -15.62 -11.24 6.99
N ARG A 89 -15.42 -12.54 7.03
CA ARG A 89 -16.53 -13.52 7.26
C ARG A 89 -17.30 -13.28 8.56
N TRP A 90 -16.73 -12.60 9.53
CA TRP A 90 -17.37 -12.25 10.80
C TRP A 90 -17.78 -10.79 10.87
N TRP A 91 -17.02 -9.91 10.21
CA TRP A 91 -17.21 -8.46 10.31
C TRP A 91 -18.15 -7.92 9.26
N HIS A 92 -18.26 -8.55 8.08
CA HIS A 92 -19.15 -8.22 6.97
C HIS A 92 -19.04 -6.77 6.48
N TYR A 93 -17.84 -6.20 6.47
CA TYR A 93 -17.60 -4.91 5.82
C TYR A 93 -17.84 -5.00 4.32
N PRO A 94 -18.53 -4.02 3.73
CA PRO A 94 -18.89 -4.05 2.31
C PRO A 94 -17.65 -3.95 1.42
N TYR A 95 -17.77 -4.50 0.21
CA TYR A 95 -16.78 -4.38 -0.86
C TYR A 95 -17.29 -3.41 -1.92
N VAL A 96 -16.43 -2.52 -2.39
CA VAL A 96 -16.64 -1.64 -3.53
C VAL A 96 -15.61 -2.00 -4.60
N PHE A 97 -16.09 -2.66 -5.64
CA PHE A 97 -15.28 -3.01 -6.81
C PHE A 97 -15.35 -1.89 -7.84
N LEU A 98 -14.19 -1.46 -8.33
CA LEU A 98 -14.06 -0.40 -9.32
C LEU A 98 -13.29 -0.91 -10.54
N ASN A 99 -13.70 -0.45 -11.73
CA ASN A 99 -13.08 -0.79 -13.00
C ASN A 99 -13.22 0.39 -13.98
N ASP A 100 -12.28 0.56 -14.87
CA ASP A 100 -12.38 1.51 -15.99
C ASP A 100 -13.37 1.06 -17.07
N GLY A 101 -13.72 -0.23 -17.10
CA GLY A 101 -14.78 -0.83 -17.91
C GLY A 101 -15.98 -1.29 -17.09
N ASP A 102 -16.93 -1.92 -17.75
CA ASP A 102 -18.05 -2.56 -17.08
C ASP A 102 -17.65 -3.94 -16.55
N PHE A 103 -18.07 -4.27 -15.34
CA PHE A 103 -17.98 -5.65 -14.85
C PHE A 103 -19.02 -6.52 -15.55
N ASP A 104 -18.59 -7.66 -16.06
CA ASP A 104 -19.49 -8.65 -16.63
C ASP A 104 -20.25 -9.43 -15.54
N ASP A 105 -21.26 -10.18 -15.97
CA ASP A 105 -22.14 -10.91 -15.05
C ASP A 105 -21.43 -12.10 -14.40
N ASP A 106 -20.46 -12.69 -15.07
CA ASP A 106 -19.67 -13.80 -14.54
C ASP A 106 -18.78 -13.31 -13.38
N PHE A 107 -18.09 -12.19 -13.57
CA PHE A 107 -17.30 -11.56 -12.51
C PHE A 107 -18.16 -11.26 -11.29
N LYS A 108 -19.30 -10.58 -11.50
CA LYS A 108 -20.21 -10.21 -10.39
C LYS A 108 -20.75 -11.43 -9.66
N ALA A 109 -21.26 -12.40 -10.39
CA ALA A 109 -21.83 -13.64 -9.81
C ALA A 109 -20.76 -14.41 -9.03
N THR A 110 -19.56 -14.53 -9.60
CA THR A 110 -18.45 -15.26 -8.97
C THR A 110 -18.01 -14.57 -7.69
N VAL A 111 -17.78 -13.25 -7.70
CA VAL A 111 -17.40 -12.49 -6.50
C VAL A 111 -18.43 -12.65 -5.37
N MET A 112 -19.72 -12.51 -5.69
CA MET A 112 -20.82 -12.65 -4.72
C MET A 112 -20.94 -14.05 -4.10
N ASN A 113 -20.36 -15.08 -4.72
CA ASN A 113 -20.32 -16.43 -4.16
C ASN A 113 -19.25 -16.63 -3.09
N TYR A 114 -18.28 -15.70 -2.98
CA TYR A 114 -17.16 -15.81 -2.03
C TYR A 114 -17.29 -14.93 -0.80
N THR A 115 -18.34 -14.13 -0.71
CA THR A 115 -18.60 -13.30 0.47
C THR A 115 -20.08 -13.22 0.77
N SER A 116 -20.44 -13.10 2.06
CA SER A 116 -21.78 -12.75 2.50
C SER A 116 -21.93 -11.25 2.81
N ALA A 117 -20.85 -10.49 2.69
CA ALA A 117 -20.88 -9.04 2.88
C ALA A 117 -21.52 -8.34 1.66
N PRO A 118 -22.06 -7.12 1.83
CA PRO A 118 -22.56 -6.33 0.71
C PRO A 118 -21.48 -6.07 -0.33
N VAL A 119 -21.82 -6.17 -1.62
CA VAL A 119 -20.91 -5.91 -2.74
C VAL A 119 -21.51 -4.87 -3.66
N GLU A 120 -20.74 -3.87 -4.01
CA GLU A 120 -21.08 -2.84 -4.97
C GLU A 120 -20.05 -2.83 -6.12
N PHE A 121 -20.54 -2.62 -7.34
CA PHE A 121 -19.71 -2.56 -8.54
C PHE A 121 -19.85 -1.19 -9.19
N GLY A 122 -18.74 -0.50 -9.42
CA GLY A 122 -18.69 0.82 -10.01
C GLY A 122 -17.80 0.88 -11.23
N LYS A 123 -18.23 1.67 -12.21
CA LYS A 123 -17.41 2.07 -13.34
C LYS A 123 -16.76 3.40 -13.04
N ILE A 124 -15.48 3.49 -13.31
CA ILE A 124 -14.72 4.72 -13.16
C ILE A 124 -15.04 5.61 -14.37
N ASP A 125 -15.43 6.85 -14.11
CA ASP A 125 -15.69 7.83 -15.15
C ASP A 125 -14.39 8.25 -15.86
N ASN A 126 -14.49 8.55 -17.16
CA ASN A 126 -13.34 8.96 -17.95
C ASN A 126 -12.65 10.24 -17.43
N SER A 127 -13.37 11.09 -16.69
CA SER A 127 -12.75 12.26 -16.05
C SER A 127 -11.79 11.89 -14.91
N MET A 128 -11.95 10.69 -14.32
CA MET A 128 -11.08 10.15 -13.28
C MET A 128 -10.01 9.19 -13.82
N TRP A 129 -10.25 8.65 -15.02
CA TRP A 129 -9.37 7.69 -15.70
C TRP A 129 -9.10 8.16 -17.11
N GLY A 130 -7.87 8.52 -17.40
CA GLY A 130 -7.47 9.05 -18.68
C GLY A 130 -6.65 10.32 -18.55
N TYR A 131 -6.40 10.97 -19.68
CA TYR A 131 -5.65 12.22 -19.74
C TYR A 131 -6.57 13.39 -19.39
N PRO A 132 -6.19 14.25 -18.45
CA PRO A 132 -6.94 15.49 -18.20
C PRO A 132 -6.78 16.49 -19.34
N ASP A 133 -7.73 17.41 -19.48
CA ASP A 133 -7.79 18.38 -20.60
C ASP A 133 -6.54 19.28 -20.73
N TRP A 134 -5.77 19.43 -19.67
CA TRP A 134 -4.54 20.22 -19.64
C TRP A 134 -3.29 19.46 -20.08
N VAL A 135 -3.38 18.14 -20.30
CA VAL A 135 -2.27 17.30 -20.77
C VAL A 135 -2.32 17.19 -22.28
N ASP A 136 -1.19 17.44 -22.94
CA ASP A 136 -1.00 17.04 -24.32
C ASP A 136 -0.85 15.52 -24.39
N GLU A 137 -1.88 14.84 -24.90
CA GLU A 137 -1.97 13.38 -24.93
C GLU A 137 -0.83 12.75 -25.76
N GLU A 138 -0.41 13.39 -26.85
CA GLU A 138 0.66 12.89 -27.71
C GLU A 138 2.03 12.97 -26.98
N VAL A 139 2.26 14.05 -26.25
CA VAL A 139 3.46 14.22 -25.40
C VAL A 139 3.47 13.20 -24.27
N ALA A 140 2.34 12.98 -23.60
CA ALA A 140 2.20 12.00 -22.53
C ALA A 140 2.45 10.58 -23.04
N LYS A 141 1.86 10.19 -24.16
CA LYS A 141 2.06 8.88 -24.81
C LYS A 141 3.52 8.67 -25.23
N GLU A 142 4.16 9.72 -25.74
CA GLU A 142 5.60 9.64 -26.06
C GLU A 142 6.45 9.47 -24.81
N GLY A 143 6.10 10.11 -23.69
CA GLY A 143 6.74 9.91 -22.39
C GLY A 143 6.63 8.45 -21.93
N ILE A 144 5.42 7.89 -21.97
CA ILE A 144 5.14 6.48 -21.65
C ILE A 144 5.96 5.53 -22.56
N ARG A 145 5.97 5.82 -23.87
CA ARG A 145 6.74 5.03 -24.83
C ARG A 145 8.24 5.03 -24.51
N LYS A 146 8.82 6.18 -24.21
CA LYS A 146 10.23 6.31 -23.83
C LYS A 146 10.57 5.50 -22.57
N GLN A 147 9.68 5.49 -21.58
CA GLN A 147 9.85 4.68 -20.38
C GLN A 147 9.81 3.19 -20.70
N GLY A 148 8.93 2.75 -21.62
CA GLY A 148 8.90 1.39 -22.12
C GLY A 148 10.19 0.99 -22.83
N ASP A 149 10.71 1.86 -23.71
CA ASP A 149 11.96 1.66 -24.42
C ASP A 149 13.17 1.60 -23.47
N ALA A 150 13.12 2.35 -22.37
CA ALA A 150 14.13 2.34 -21.31
C ALA A 150 13.99 1.15 -20.33
N ALA A 151 13.01 0.27 -20.56
CA ALA A 151 12.70 -0.88 -19.72
C ALA A 151 12.38 -0.53 -18.25
N ILE A 152 11.86 0.67 -18.01
CA ILE A 152 11.36 1.06 -16.69
C ILE A 152 10.16 0.17 -16.33
N MET A 153 10.15 -0.36 -15.12
CA MET A 153 9.11 -1.29 -14.66
C MET A 153 7.72 -0.67 -14.81
N TYR A 154 6.86 -1.31 -15.60
CA TYR A 154 5.52 -0.83 -15.98
C TYR A 154 5.47 0.52 -16.73
N GLY A 155 6.62 1.12 -17.05
CA GLY A 155 6.73 2.45 -17.66
C GLY A 155 6.08 2.56 -19.05
N GLY A 156 6.03 1.48 -19.82
CA GLY A 156 5.35 1.41 -21.12
C GLY A 156 3.86 1.01 -21.04
N MET A 157 3.27 0.91 -19.85
CA MET A 157 1.88 0.47 -19.67
C MET A 157 0.97 1.66 -19.35
N GLU A 158 0.34 2.27 -20.36
CA GLU A 158 -0.55 3.42 -20.20
C GLU A 158 -1.60 3.22 -19.09
N SER A 159 -2.25 2.06 -19.03
CA SER A 159 -3.25 1.76 -18.00
C SER A 159 -2.68 1.76 -16.57
N TYR A 160 -1.38 1.49 -16.41
CA TYR A 160 -0.72 1.56 -15.12
C TYR A 160 -0.55 3.01 -14.64
N HIS A 161 -0.19 3.91 -15.54
CA HIS A 161 -0.10 5.35 -15.24
C HIS A 161 -1.46 5.92 -14.83
N HIS A 162 -2.52 5.56 -15.57
CA HIS A 162 -3.89 5.94 -15.19
C HIS A 162 -4.30 5.38 -13.82
N MET A 163 -3.94 4.13 -13.53
CA MET A 163 -4.21 3.50 -12.25
C MET A 163 -3.50 4.22 -11.09
N CYS A 164 -2.21 4.53 -11.23
CA CYS A 164 -1.45 5.28 -10.23
C CYS A 164 -2.04 6.67 -9.99
N ARG A 165 -2.41 7.38 -11.06
CA ARG A 165 -3.07 8.68 -10.95
C ARG A 165 -4.44 8.59 -10.28
N PHE A 166 -5.24 7.58 -10.65
CA PHE A 166 -6.56 7.34 -10.05
C PHE A 166 -6.45 7.11 -8.54
N TYR A 167 -5.57 6.22 -8.09
CA TYR A 167 -5.37 6.00 -6.67
C TYR A 167 -4.77 7.21 -5.95
N SER A 168 -3.91 7.97 -6.61
CA SER A 168 -3.33 9.17 -6.00
C SER A 168 -4.34 10.29 -5.74
N GLY A 169 -5.36 10.48 -6.61
CA GLY A 169 -6.15 11.70 -6.53
C GLY A 169 -7.64 11.61 -6.85
N HIS A 170 -8.15 10.44 -7.22
CA HIS A 170 -9.52 10.34 -7.72
C HIS A 170 -10.37 9.27 -7.01
N PHE A 171 -9.80 8.17 -6.54
CA PHE A 171 -10.58 7.05 -6.00
C PHE A 171 -11.56 7.49 -4.90
N TYR A 172 -11.12 8.33 -3.97
CA TYR A 172 -11.92 8.79 -2.84
C TYR A 172 -13.07 9.73 -3.23
N LYS A 173 -13.09 10.20 -4.49
CA LYS A 173 -14.15 11.00 -5.10
C LYS A 173 -15.19 10.16 -5.84
N HIS A 174 -14.93 8.86 -6.02
CA HIS A 174 -15.86 8.00 -6.72
C HIS A 174 -17.22 7.97 -5.99
N PRO A 175 -18.37 8.08 -6.71
CA PRO A 175 -19.70 8.21 -6.09
C PRO A 175 -20.01 7.12 -5.08
N LEU A 176 -19.62 5.88 -5.32
CA LEU A 176 -19.83 4.76 -4.39
C LEU A 176 -19.07 4.92 -3.07
N LEU A 177 -17.96 5.67 -3.07
CA LEU A 177 -17.16 5.87 -1.86
C LEU A 177 -17.57 7.10 -1.04
N MET A 178 -18.37 8.01 -1.60
CA MET A 178 -18.75 9.27 -0.93
C MET A 178 -19.49 9.06 0.39
N LYS A 179 -20.14 7.92 0.58
CA LYS A 179 -20.88 7.58 1.79
C LYS A 179 -20.01 6.97 2.90
N TYR A 180 -18.76 6.57 2.60
CA TYR A 180 -17.83 5.96 3.55
C TYR A 180 -16.86 6.99 4.12
N GLU A 181 -16.44 6.76 5.36
CA GLU A 181 -15.45 7.56 6.09
C GLU A 181 -14.07 6.90 6.06
N TRP A 182 -14.03 5.57 5.95
CA TRP A 182 -12.83 4.77 5.94
C TRP A 182 -12.81 3.82 4.77
N TYR A 183 -11.60 3.44 4.35
CA TYR A 183 -11.42 2.37 3.38
C TYR A 183 -10.26 1.46 3.76
N TRP A 184 -10.32 0.25 3.24
CA TRP A 184 -9.23 -0.71 3.24
C TRP A 184 -8.99 -1.16 1.81
N ARG A 185 -7.80 -0.86 1.28
CA ARG A 185 -7.42 -1.26 -0.07
C ARG A 185 -7.18 -2.76 -0.14
N LEU A 186 -7.79 -3.41 -1.09
CA LEU A 186 -7.63 -4.83 -1.38
C LEU A 186 -7.22 -5.00 -2.84
N GLU A 187 -6.02 -5.51 -3.07
CA GLU A 187 -5.52 -5.78 -4.41
C GLU A 187 -5.79 -7.23 -4.82
N PRO A 188 -5.85 -7.56 -6.14
CA PRO A 188 -5.78 -8.95 -6.59
C PRO A 188 -4.48 -9.63 -6.15
N GLU A 189 -4.52 -10.96 -5.94
CA GLU A 189 -3.37 -11.81 -5.62
C GLU A 189 -2.67 -11.53 -4.28
N ILE A 190 -3.34 -10.85 -3.34
CA ILE A 190 -2.81 -10.67 -1.99
C ILE A 190 -3.13 -11.86 -1.10
N LYS A 191 -2.36 -11.99 -0.02
CA LYS A 191 -2.61 -12.98 1.04
C LYS A 191 -2.45 -12.35 2.42
N TYR A 192 -3.38 -12.71 3.30
CA TYR A 192 -3.23 -12.52 4.73
C TYR A 192 -2.82 -13.85 5.35
N PHE A 193 -1.97 -13.81 6.35
CA PHE A 193 -1.39 -15.01 6.96
C PHE A 193 -1.72 -15.16 8.44
N CYS A 194 -2.25 -14.11 9.05
CA CYS A 194 -2.61 -14.10 10.47
C CYS A 194 -4.08 -13.74 10.62
N ASP A 195 -4.71 -14.27 11.67
CA ASP A 195 -6.07 -13.88 12.00
C ASP A 195 -6.12 -12.47 12.56
N ILE A 196 -7.07 -11.70 12.09
CA ILE A 196 -7.35 -10.35 12.55
C ILE A 196 -8.56 -10.46 13.47
N THR A 197 -8.31 -10.57 14.78
CA THR A 197 -9.31 -10.88 15.78
C THR A 197 -9.98 -9.67 16.42
N TYR A 198 -9.72 -8.49 15.90
CA TYR A 198 -10.31 -7.21 16.29
C TYR A 198 -10.71 -6.41 15.07
N ASP A 199 -11.47 -5.36 15.27
CA ASP A 199 -11.84 -4.41 14.19
C ASP A 199 -10.75 -3.35 14.03
N PRO A 200 -9.94 -3.39 12.92
CA PRO A 200 -8.87 -2.43 12.73
C PRO A 200 -9.36 -1.00 12.50
N PHE A 201 -10.54 -0.82 11.90
CA PHE A 201 -11.12 0.52 11.73
C PHE A 201 -11.48 1.15 13.07
N LEU A 202 -12.14 0.41 13.96
CA LEU A 202 -12.47 0.92 15.29
C LEU A 202 -11.20 1.21 16.10
N LYS A 203 -10.15 0.39 15.96
CA LYS A 203 -8.86 0.65 16.62
C LYS A 203 -8.18 1.91 16.08
N MET A 204 -8.22 2.13 14.79
CA MET A 204 -7.75 3.38 14.18
C MET A 204 -8.50 4.59 14.72
N ILE A 205 -9.84 4.49 14.83
CA ILE A 205 -10.70 5.54 15.39
C ILE A 205 -10.36 5.80 16.87
N GLU A 206 -10.30 4.76 17.71
CA GLU A 206 -9.98 4.86 19.12
C GLU A 206 -8.61 5.50 19.36
N ALA A 207 -7.62 5.15 18.53
CA ALA A 207 -6.26 5.68 18.62
C ALA A 207 -6.08 7.02 17.89
N ASN A 208 -7.15 7.60 17.31
CA ASN A 208 -7.12 8.82 16.51
C ASN A 208 -6.07 8.76 15.39
N LYS A 209 -5.99 7.64 14.69
CA LYS A 209 -5.11 7.44 13.55
C LYS A 209 -5.79 7.88 12.25
N THR A 210 -5.00 8.20 11.25
CA THR A 210 -5.48 8.65 9.93
C THR A 210 -5.12 7.65 8.84
N TYR A 211 -3.90 7.09 8.91
CA TYR A 211 -3.35 6.22 7.88
C TYR A 211 -2.66 5.02 8.51
N GLY A 212 -2.85 3.85 7.95
CA GLY A 212 -2.27 2.60 8.44
C GLY A 212 -1.64 1.78 7.31
N PHE A 213 -0.48 1.18 7.60
CA PHE A 213 0.31 0.39 6.66
C PHE A 213 0.81 -0.91 7.29
N THR A 214 1.26 -1.86 6.45
CA THR A 214 1.93 -3.10 6.89
C THR A 214 3.38 -3.18 6.44
N ILE A 215 3.70 -2.63 5.28
CA ILE A 215 5.01 -2.71 4.65
C ILE A 215 5.46 -1.31 4.26
N ALA A 216 6.70 -0.98 4.54
CA ALA A 216 7.38 0.20 4.03
C ALA A 216 8.68 -0.22 3.34
N VAL A 217 8.85 0.22 2.09
CA VAL A 217 9.97 -0.17 1.23
C VAL A 217 10.49 1.01 0.42
N LYS A 218 11.68 0.85 -0.16
CA LYS A 218 12.23 1.82 -1.10
C LYS A 218 11.62 1.65 -2.49
N GLU A 219 11.28 2.77 -3.12
CA GLU A 219 10.87 2.84 -4.51
C GLU A 219 12.10 2.66 -5.43
N LEU A 220 11.83 2.28 -6.67
CA LEU A 220 12.85 2.25 -7.71
C LEU A 220 13.14 3.68 -8.16
N ARG A 221 14.38 4.14 -7.98
CA ARG A 221 14.78 5.54 -8.25
C ARG A 221 14.44 5.97 -9.69
N GLU A 222 14.63 5.10 -10.65
CA GLU A 222 14.35 5.35 -12.07
C GLU A 222 12.86 5.60 -12.39
N THR A 223 11.97 5.27 -11.46
CA THR A 223 10.52 5.49 -11.64
C THR A 223 10.04 6.83 -11.12
N VAL A 224 10.79 7.44 -10.22
CA VAL A 224 10.42 8.65 -9.50
C VAL A 224 11.56 9.68 -9.36
N PRO A 225 12.36 9.92 -10.41
CA PRO A 225 13.58 10.73 -10.27
C PRO A 225 13.32 12.15 -9.76
N ASN A 226 12.14 12.71 -10.04
CA ASN A 226 11.80 14.09 -9.68
C ASN A 226 10.68 14.25 -8.65
N ILE A 227 10.05 13.16 -8.19
CA ILE A 227 8.86 13.24 -7.33
C ILE A 227 9.10 14.06 -6.05
N PHE A 228 10.26 13.88 -5.44
CA PHE A 228 10.56 14.49 -4.14
C PHE A 228 10.74 16.00 -4.23
N ARG A 229 11.29 16.53 -5.32
CA ARG A 229 11.46 17.99 -5.47
C ARG A 229 10.13 18.73 -5.44
N TYR A 230 9.09 18.16 -6.05
CA TYR A 230 7.75 18.75 -6.03
C TYR A 230 7.12 18.64 -4.63
N ALA A 231 7.21 17.48 -3.98
CA ALA A 231 6.67 17.31 -2.64
C ALA A 231 7.38 18.22 -1.62
N SER A 232 8.70 18.33 -1.70
CA SER A 232 9.51 19.21 -0.85
C SER A 232 9.19 20.69 -1.11
N ALA A 233 9.07 21.09 -2.39
CA ALA A 233 8.67 22.46 -2.77
C ALA A 233 7.26 22.80 -2.25
N TYR A 234 6.30 21.90 -2.36
CA TYR A 234 4.96 22.08 -1.78
C TYR A 234 5.03 22.38 -0.27
N LYS A 235 5.75 21.50 0.47
CA LYS A 235 5.91 21.62 1.91
C LYS A 235 6.49 22.98 2.30
N ARG A 236 7.52 23.45 1.59
CA ARG A 236 8.17 24.75 1.85
C ARG A 236 7.26 25.92 1.48
N ASN A 237 6.65 25.92 0.30
CA ASN A 237 5.77 27.01 -0.13
C ASN A 237 4.55 27.17 0.80
N LYS A 238 3.98 26.09 1.28
CA LYS A 238 2.89 26.13 2.25
C LYS A 238 3.36 26.38 3.69
N ASN A 239 4.67 26.52 3.93
CA ASN A 239 5.28 26.68 5.26
C ASN A 239 4.81 25.60 6.25
N LEU A 240 4.72 24.34 5.79
CA LEU A 240 4.26 23.24 6.62
C LEU A 240 5.37 22.83 7.60
N PRO A 241 5.13 22.92 8.92
CA PRO A 241 6.11 22.46 9.88
C PRO A 241 6.20 20.93 9.83
N SER A 242 7.40 20.39 10.02
CA SER A 242 7.54 18.95 10.22
C SER A 242 6.84 18.54 11.52
N LYS A 243 6.13 17.40 11.43
CA LYS A 243 5.47 16.74 12.55
C LYS A 243 6.15 15.39 12.88
N GLY A 244 7.41 15.23 12.46
CA GLY A 244 8.24 14.06 12.71
C GLY A 244 8.09 12.94 11.70
N LEU A 245 7.11 12.99 10.81
CA LEU A 245 6.92 11.93 9.80
C LEU A 245 7.71 12.21 8.52
N TRP A 246 7.91 13.47 8.16
CA TRP A 246 8.67 13.86 6.97
C TRP A 246 10.09 13.29 6.99
N GLU A 247 10.71 13.26 8.18
CA GLU A 247 12.05 12.74 8.41
C GLU A 247 12.23 11.26 8.06
N MET A 248 11.14 10.48 8.02
CA MET A 248 11.16 9.10 7.54
C MET A 248 11.59 9.00 6.07
N PHE A 249 11.35 10.04 5.29
CA PHE A 249 11.54 10.06 3.83
C PHE A 249 12.83 10.78 3.41
N LEU A 250 13.61 11.28 4.38
CA LEU A 250 14.85 11.98 4.12
C LEU A 250 16.05 11.03 4.15
N GLU A 251 16.98 11.24 3.22
CA GLU A 251 18.31 10.67 3.36
C GLU A 251 18.97 11.27 4.60
N ARG A 252 19.57 10.43 5.41
CA ARG A 252 20.40 10.86 6.51
C ARG A 252 21.70 11.34 5.94
N PRO A 253 22.26 12.46 6.38
CA PRO A 253 23.63 12.78 6.05
C PRO A 253 24.51 11.66 6.64
N GLU A 254 25.05 10.80 5.79
CA GLU A 254 26.27 10.07 6.12
C GLU A 254 27.34 11.13 6.38
N GLU A 255 28.20 10.89 7.40
CA GLU A 255 29.33 11.80 7.68
C GLU A 255 30.04 12.15 6.37
N PRO A 256 30.45 13.40 6.14
CA PRO A 256 30.44 14.07 4.86
C PRO A 256 31.25 13.34 3.78
N ALA A 257 30.58 12.52 2.98
CA ALA A 257 30.99 12.28 1.62
C ALA A 257 30.53 13.49 0.81
N GLU A 258 31.41 14.11 0.05
CA GLU A 258 31.11 15.24 -0.81
C GLU A 258 29.84 14.95 -1.62
N PRO A 259 28.88 15.86 -1.72
CA PRO A 259 27.65 15.63 -2.45
C PRO A 259 27.98 15.50 -3.93
N GLU A 260 27.99 14.29 -4.45
CA GLU A 260 27.73 14.10 -5.88
C GLU A 260 26.28 14.53 -6.10
N ALA A 261 26.12 15.78 -6.53
CA ALA A 261 24.85 16.29 -6.99
C ALA A 261 24.44 15.44 -8.20
N GLU A 262 23.66 14.38 -7.98
CA GLU A 262 22.99 13.67 -9.05
C GLU A 262 22.15 14.72 -9.80
N LYS A 263 22.52 14.98 -11.06
CA LYS A 263 21.73 15.78 -11.95
C LYS A 263 20.46 15.01 -12.23
N GLN A 264 19.41 15.32 -11.45
CA GLN A 264 18.08 14.81 -11.75
C GLN A 264 17.66 15.42 -13.10
N ASP A 265 17.22 14.57 -14.00
CA ASP A 265 16.67 15.03 -15.27
C ASP A 265 15.44 15.90 -15.02
N LYS A 266 15.38 17.03 -15.73
CA LYS A 266 14.22 17.94 -15.64
C LYS A 266 13.03 17.32 -16.34
N LEU A 267 11.85 17.54 -15.79
CA LEU A 267 10.61 17.28 -16.50
C LEU A 267 10.50 18.24 -17.71
N PRO A 268 9.90 17.81 -18.83
CA PRO A 268 9.71 18.67 -19.97
C PRO A 268 8.98 19.97 -19.61
N GLU A 269 9.53 21.11 -20.00
CA GLU A 269 8.97 22.44 -19.71
C GLU A 269 7.51 22.61 -20.19
N GLU A 270 7.14 21.92 -21.27
CA GLU A 270 5.79 21.97 -21.87
C GLU A 270 4.69 21.50 -20.89
N ILE A 271 5.01 20.58 -19.98
CA ILE A 271 4.05 20.09 -18.98
C ILE A 271 4.03 20.99 -17.74
N LEU A 272 5.15 21.61 -17.39
CA LEU A 272 5.23 22.56 -16.28
C LEU A 272 4.49 23.87 -16.57
N GLN A 273 4.32 24.23 -17.86
CA GLN A 273 3.69 25.47 -18.31
C GLN A 273 2.19 25.38 -18.50
N SER A 274 1.56 24.23 -18.33
CA SER A 274 0.10 24.16 -18.33
C SER A 274 -0.42 25.09 -17.23
N GLU A 275 -1.25 26.06 -17.62
CA GLU A 275 -1.79 27.09 -16.73
C GLU A 275 -2.23 26.50 -15.40
N VAL A 276 -1.40 26.66 -14.40
CA VAL A 276 -1.75 26.35 -13.01
C VAL A 276 -2.77 27.42 -12.63
N GLY A 277 -4.00 27.04 -12.46
CA GLY A 277 -5.02 27.98 -11.99
C GLY A 277 -4.60 28.61 -10.68
N ASP A 278 -5.25 29.71 -10.29
CA ASP A 278 -5.00 30.61 -9.18
C ASP A 278 -4.86 29.94 -7.78
N ASN A 279 -4.06 28.88 -7.68
CA ASN A 279 -3.85 28.06 -6.50
C ASN A 279 -2.59 28.45 -5.71
N GLY A 280 -1.89 29.53 -6.09
CA GLY A 280 -0.65 29.96 -5.46
C GLY A 280 0.51 28.97 -5.66
N LEU A 281 0.47 28.18 -6.73
CA LEU A 281 1.53 27.24 -7.10
C LEU A 281 2.56 27.85 -8.04
N ASP A 282 2.27 29.04 -8.61
CA ASP A 282 3.11 29.70 -9.61
C ASP A 282 4.48 30.11 -9.07
N ASP A 283 4.60 30.27 -7.74
CA ASP A 283 5.83 30.70 -7.06
C ASP A 283 6.68 29.53 -6.56
N ILE A 284 6.33 28.28 -6.88
CA ILE A 284 7.06 27.12 -6.38
C ILE A 284 8.24 26.84 -7.30
N ASP A 285 9.45 26.93 -6.75
CA ASP A 285 10.66 26.44 -7.41
C ASP A 285 10.85 24.93 -7.11
N PRO A 286 10.58 24.04 -8.08
CA PRO A 286 10.74 22.60 -7.86
C PRO A 286 12.19 22.17 -7.74
N GLU A 287 13.16 23.03 -8.08
CA GLU A 287 14.61 22.75 -7.95
C GLU A 287 15.14 23.08 -6.52
N ALA A 288 14.40 23.87 -5.75
CA ALA A 288 14.87 24.32 -4.44
C ALA A 288 14.57 23.31 -3.33
N MET A 289 15.38 22.27 -3.19
CA MET A 289 15.24 21.25 -2.14
C MET A 289 15.89 21.61 -0.79
N GLU A 290 16.65 22.69 -0.71
CA GLU A 290 17.25 23.24 0.53
C GLU A 290 18.09 22.22 1.32
N GLY A 291 18.78 21.32 0.63
CA GLY A 291 19.63 20.28 1.24
C GLY A 291 18.89 19.03 1.70
N GLU A 292 17.59 18.92 1.47
CA GLU A 292 16.86 17.67 1.67
C GLU A 292 17.05 16.73 0.45
N SER A 293 17.19 15.44 0.70
CA SER A 293 17.24 14.40 -0.32
C SER A 293 16.30 13.26 0.03
N TYR A 294 15.74 12.62 -0.99
CA TYR A 294 14.79 11.53 -0.82
C TYR A 294 15.50 10.19 -0.69
N ASN A 295 15.23 9.48 0.39
CA ASN A 295 15.75 8.13 0.63
C ASN A 295 14.98 7.02 -0.10
N MET A 296 14.01 7.37 -0.96
CA MET A 296 13.13 6.47 -1.70
C MET A 296 12.10 5.71 -0.86
N CYS A 297 12.02 5.94 0.44
CA CYS A 297 11.07 5.24 1.30
C CYS A 297 9.62 5.64 1.01
N HIS A 298 8.75 4.64 1.04
CA HIS A 298 7.31 4.85 0.99
C HIS A 298 6.57 3.74 1.75
N PHE A 299 5.36 4.03 2.19
CA PHE A 299 4.39 3.03 2.62
C PHE A 299 3.86 2.30 1.37
N TRP A 300 3.88 0.99 1.38
CA TRP A 300 3.50 0.21 0.21
C TRP A 300 1.98 0.13 0.09
N SER A 301 1.40 0.98 -0.74
CA SER A 301 -0.02 1.33 -0.80
C SER A 301 -0.98 0.21 -1.25
N ASN A 302 -0.47 -0.93 -1.72
CA ASN A 302 -1.33 -2.09 -1.99
C ASN A 302 -2.01 -2.65 -0.72
N PHE A 303 -1.52 -2.26 0.45
CA PHE A 303 -2.21 -2.34 1.72
C PHE A 303 -2.33 -0.94 2.32
N GLU A 304 -3.54 -0.47 2.48
CA GLU A 304 -3.84 0.77 3.19
C GLU A 304 -5.16 0.63 3.95
N ILE A 305 -5.17 1.10 5.21
CA ILE A 305 -6.40 1.43 5.94
C ILE A 305 -6.31 2.90 6.27
N ALA A 306 -7.21 3.72 5.71
CA ALA A 306 -7.10 5.17 5.92
C ALA A 306 -8.46 5.87 5.89
N ARG A 307 -8.44 7.10 6.41
CA ARG A 307 -9.60 7.99 6.44
C ARG A 307 -9.79 8.66 5.07
N LEU A 308 -10.98 8.53 4.52
CA LEU A 308 -11.32 9.17 3.24
C LEU A 308 -11.46 10.69 3.33
N ASP A 309 -11.80 11.24 4.50
CA ASP A 309 -11.87 12.67 4.71
C ASP A 309 -10.50 13.36 4.67
N TRP A 310 -9.42 12.65 5.03
CA TRP A 310 -8.05 13.15 4.86
C TRP A 310 -7.72 13.33 3.37
N PHE A 311 -8.01 12.34 2.54
CA PHE A 311 -7.84 12.45 1.09
C PHE A 311 -8.73 13.54 0.46
N ARG A 312 -9.92 13.78 1.06
CA ARG A 312 -10.86 14.85 0.63
C ARG A 312 -10.54 16.22 1.22
N SER A 313 -9.53 16.32 2.07
CA SER A 313 -9.11 17.60 2.63
C SER A 313 -8.55 18.52 1.55
N LYS A 314 -8.71 19.83 1.78
CA LYS A 314 -8.16 20.83 0.84
C LYS A 314 -6.64 20.69 0.73
N GLU A 315 -5.96 20.37 1.82
CA GLU A 315 -4.51 20.25 1.89
C GLU A 315 -4.02 19.07 1.03
N TYR A 316 -4.69 17.90 1.10
CA TYR A 316 -4.35 16.76 0.24
C TYR A 316 -4.66 17.04 -1.23
N GLU A 317 -5.81 17.66 -1.51
CA GLU A 317 -6.20 18.03 -2.88
C GLU A 317 -5.21 19.02 -3.50
N ASP A 318 -4.79 20.05 -2.75
CA ASP A 318 -3.79 21.01 -3.21
C ASP A 318 -2.44 20.31 -3.50
N PHE A 319 -2.04 19.38 -2.61
CA PHE A 319 -0.83 18.57 -2.82
C PHE A 319 -0.96 17.70 -4.08
N PHE A 320 -2.05 16.96 -4.21
CA PHE A 320 -2.27 16.12 -5.38
C PHE A 320 -2.28 16.93 -6.66
N GLN A 321 -2.96 18.09 -6.70
CA GLN A 321 -3.00 18.93 -7.89
C GLN A 321 -1.60 19.39 -8.32
N MET A 322 -0.74 19.76 -7.39
CA MET A 322 0.64 20.09 -7.71
C MET A 322 1.39 18.89 -8.30
N MET A 323 1.27 17.72 -7.69
CA MET A 323 1.91 16.51 -8.19
C MET A 323 1.37 16.11 -9.57
N ASP A 324 0.06 16.22 -9.79
CA ASP A 324 -0.59 15.89 -11.04
C ASP A 324 -0.15 16.86 -12.17
N ARG A 325 -0.14 18.17 -11.88
CA ARG A 325 0.26 19.21 -12.83
C ARG A 325 1.75 19.18 -13.21
N SER A 326 2.61 18.56 -12.40
CA SER A 326 4.02 18.36 -12.74
C SER A 326 4.23 17.46 -13.96
N GLY A 327 3.22 16.68 -14.35
CA GLY A 327 3.32 15.72 -15.46
C GLY A 327 4.08 14.43 -15.12
N GLY A 328 4.46 14.23 -13.85
CA GLY A 328 5.26 13.09 -13.43
C GLY A 328 4.57 11.74 -13.63
N PHE A 329 3.23 11.70 -13.63
CA PHE A 329 2.47 10.49 -14.00
C PHE A 329 2.68 10.05 -15.45
N TRP A 330 3.11 10.93 -16.34
CA TRP A 330 3.23 10.64 -17.77
C TRP A 330 4.68 10.58 -18.23
N ASN A 331 5.49 11.53 -17.78
CA ASN A 331 6.91 11.63 -18.17
C ASN A 331 7.83 10.77 -17.33
N GLU A 332 7.36 10.40 -16.14
CA GLU A 332 7.95 9.42 -15.23
C GLU A 332 6.92 8.34 -14.91
N ARG A 333 7.27 7.40 -14.05
CA ARG A 333 6.34 6.35 -13.65
C ARG A 333 5.97 6.52 -12.17
N TRP A 334 5.43 7.70 -11.82
CA TRP A 334 5.03 7.94 -10.45
C TRP A 334 3.92 6.99 -10.02
N GLY A 335 4.16 6.29 -8.90
CA GLY A 335 3.19 5.44 -8.26
C GLY A 335 2.39 6.18 -7.19
N ASP A 336 1.22 5.67 -6.87
CA ASP A 336 0.40 6.19 -5.77
C ASP A 336 1.05 5.99 -4.40
N ALA A 337 1.85 4.95 -4.21
CA ALA A 337 2.54 4.68 -2.95
C ALA A 337 3.48 5.83 -2.52
N PRO A 338 4.42 6.30 -3.33
CA PRO A 338 5.22 7.47 -2.98
C PRO A 338 4.38 8.77 -2.89
N ILE A 339 3.34 8.95 -3.70
CA ILE A 339 2.44 10.12 -3.59
C ILE A 339 1.75 10.15 -2.22
N HIS A 340 1.11 9.05 -1.80
CA HIS A 340 0.44 8.95 -0.50
C HIS A 340 1.43 9.15 0.65
N SER A 341 2.61 8.56 0.54
CA SER A 341 3.63 8.63 1.57
C SER A 341 4.18 10.02 1.77
N LEU A 342 4.53 10.71 0.68
CA LEU A 342 5.05 12.09 0.73
C LEU A 342 3.95 13.07 1.17
N ALA A 343 2.70 12.87 0.75
CA ALA A 343 1.56 13.63 1.27
C ALA A 343 1.39 13.41 2.77
N ALA A 344 1.46 12.15 3.24
CA ALA A 344 1.38 11.86 4.67
C ALA A 344 2.54 12.53 5.43
N GLY A 345 3.76 12.44 4.92
CA GLY A 345 4.94 13.10 5.52
C GLY A 345 4.80 14.60 5.65
N ALA A 346 4.23 15.26 4.63
CA ALA A 346 4.04 16.71 4.62
C ALA A 346 2.85 17.16 5.50
N LEU A 347 1.76 16.39 5.55
CA LEU A 347 0.49 16.82 6.14
C LEU A 347 0.19 16.21 7.51
N LEU A 348 0.65 14.99 7.75
CA LEU A 348 0.40 14.22 8.97
C LEU A 348 1.62 14.19 9.89
N GLY A 349 1.42 13.75 11.12
CA GLY A 349 2.51 13.48 12.05
C GLY A 349 2.62 11.98 12.33
N VAL A 350 3.71 11.56 12.95
CA VAL A 350 3.95 10.15 13.33
C VAL A 350 2.78 9.58 14.15
N LYS A 351 2.19 10.38 15.03
CA LYS A 351 1.04 9.97 15.84
C LYS A 351 -0.22 9.63 15.05
N ASP A 352 -0.34 10.14 13.82
CA ASP A 352 -1.50 9.97 12.96
C ASP A 352 -1.40 8.67 12.13
N ILE A 353 -0.24 8.01 12.16
CA ILE A 353 0.08 6.78 11.41
C ILE A 353 0.00 5.57 12.33
N HIS A 354 -0.51 4.45 11.78
CA HIS A 354 -0.48 3.15 12.45
C HIS A 354 0.26 2.11 11.62
N TYR A 355 1.20 1.40 12.24
CA TYR A 355 1.87 0.24 11.67
C TYR A 355 1.17 -1.04 12.13
N PHE A 356 0.46 -1.70 11.21
CA PHE A 356 -0.18 -2.99 11.47
C PHE A 356 0.85 -4.12 11.50
N ARG A 357 1.70 -4.11 12.50
CA ARG A 357 2.78 -5.07 12.67
C ARG A 357 2.28 -6.49 12.92
N ASP A 358 1.08 -6.62 13.44
CA ASP A 358 0.42 -7.89 13.77
C ASP A 358 -0.26 -8.54 12.56
N PHE A 359 -0.38 -7.84 11.43
CA PHE A 359 -0.92 -8.41 10.21
C PHE A 359 0.19 -9.14 9.43
N GLY A 360 -0.03 -10.42 9.15
CA GLY A 360 0.75 -11.14 8.14
C GLY A 360 0.18 -10.83 6.76
N TYR A 361 0.99 -10.27 5.88
CA TYR A 361 0.54 -9.79 4.58
C TYR A 361 1.55 -10.10 3.49
N ARG A 362 1.06 -10.44 2.30
CA ARG A 362 1.88 -10.62 1.11
C ARG A 362 1.17 -10.07 -0.12
N HIS A 363 1.93 -9.39 -0.95
CA HIS A 363 1.58 -9.11 -2.33
C HIS A 363 2.76 -9.50 -3.22
N THR A 364 2.49 -10.26 -4.27
CA THR A 364 3.51 -10.83 -5.15
C THR A 364 4.62 -11.60 -4.39
N THR A 365 5.85 -11.11 -4.41
CA THR A 365 7.03 -11.71 -3.80
C THR A 365 7.48 -11.04 -2.50
N ILE A 366 6.78 -9.99 -2.06
CA ILE A 366 7.13 -9.24 -0.84
C ILE A 366 6.13 -9.59 0.26
N GLN A 367 6.66 -9.98 1.40
CA GLN A 367 5.90 -10.45 2.55
C GLN A 367 6.32 -9.69 3.81
N HIS A 368 5.34 -9.39 4.66
CA HIS A 368 5.53 -9.10 6.06
C HIS A 368 4.92 -10.22 6.90
N CYS A 369 5.71 -10.81 7.78
CA CYS A 369 5.27 -11.80 8.74
C CYS A 369 5.53 -11.27 10.15
N PRO A 370 4.54 -11.25 11.07
CA PRO A 370 4.74 -10.75 12.42
C PRO A 370 5.91 -11.41 13.13
N ALA A 371 6.65 -10.64 13.93
CA ALA A 371 7.92 -11.05 14.54
C ALA A 371 7.89 -12.34 15.36
N ASN A 372 6.72 -12.74 15.88
CA ASN A 372 6.57 -14.01 16.62
C ASN A 372 6.11 -15.18 15.76
N ALA A 373 5.75 -14.96 14.49
CA ALA A 373 5.22 -15.99 13.62
C ALA A 373 6.27 -17.05 13.21
N PRO A 374 7.51 -16.69 12.81
CA PRO A 374 8.49 -17.67 12.31
C PRO A 374 8.81 -18.79 13.30
N ALA A 375 8.82 -18.51 14.59
CA ALA A 375 9.14 -19.50 15.61
C ALA A 375 7.94 -20.39 16.01
N ARG A 376 6.73 -20.02 15.63
CA ARG A 376 5.49 -20.66 16.11
C ARG A 376 4.39 -20.71 15.06
N GLN A 377 4.77 -20.74 13.79
CA GLN A 377 3.81 -20.87 12.69
C GLN A 377 3.03 -22.18 12.82
N LEU A 378 1.74 -22.09 12.55
CA LEU A 378 0.93 -23.27 12.32
C LEU A 378 1.31 -23.93 10.99
N PRO A 379 1.07 -25.24 10.81
CA PRO A 379 1.27 -25.87 9.51
C PRO A 379 0.54 -25.11 8.39
N ARG A 380 1.14 -25.09 7.20
CA ARG A 380 0.54 -24.50 6.00
C ARG A 380 -0.83 -25.11 5.75
N GLU A 381 -1.77 -24.28 5.37
CA GLU A 381 -3.14 -24.72 5.16
C GLU A 381 -3.32 -25.45 3.83
N PRO A 382 -3.84 -26.71 3.86
CA PRO A 382 -4.00 -27.49 2.63
C PRO A 382 -4.99 -26.87 1.63
N TYR A 383 -5.96 -26.10 2.10
CA TYR A 383 -7.00 -25.54 1.21
C TYR A 383 -6.61 -24.24 0.51
N LEU A 384 -5.47 -23.64 0.83
CA LEU A 384 -4.86 -22.63 -0.04
C LEU A 384 -4.28 -23.26 -1.30
N GLU A 385 -4.10 -24.57 -1.30
CA GLU A 385 -3.85 -25.35 -2.48
C GLU A 385 -5.20 -25.74 -3.10
N ARG A 386 -5.32 -25.70 -4.43
CA ARG A 386 -6.55 -26.05 -5.17
C ARG A 386 -7.02 -27.47 -4.81
N THR A 387 -7.86 -27.61 -3.83
CA THR A 387 -8.53 -28.87 -3.51
C THR A 387 -9.96 -28.83 -4.00
N THR A 388 -10.43 -29.91 -4.60
CA THR A 388 -11.79 -30.05 -5.18
C THR A 388 -12.84 -30.50 -4.15
N ASP A 389 -12.47 -30.68 -2.90
CA ASP A 389 -13.29 -31.26 -1.85
C ASP A 389 -13.78 -30.19 -0.86
N ASP A 390 -14.92 -29.57 -1.16
CA ASP A 390 -15.47 -28.45 -0.40
C ASP A 390 -15.94 -28.84 1.02
N GLU A 391 -16.35 -30.07 1.24
CA GLU A 391 -16.80 -30.53 2.55
C GLU A 391 -15.61 -30.75 3.50
N LYS A 392 -14.55 -31.33 2.99
CA LYS A 392 -13.29 -31.52 3.73
C LYS A 392 -12.67 -30.16 4.10
N LYS A 393 -12.68 -29.20 3.17
CA LYS A 393 -12.23 -27.84 3.42
C LYS A 393 -13.00 -27.18 4.56
N ARG A 394 -14.32 -27.33 4.59
CA ARG A 394 -15.16 -26.74 5.63
C ARG A 394 -14.86 -27.35 6.99
N ILE A 395 -14.68 -28.67 7.08
CA ILE A 395 -14.32 -29.34 8.34
C ILE A 395 -12.95 -28.88 8.84
N GLU A 396 -11.94 -28.85 7.96
CA GLU A 396 -10.60 -28.35 8.32
C GLU A 396 -10.64 -26.87 8.75
N GLU A 397 -11.50 -26.08 8.14
CA GLU A 397 -11.69 -24.69 8.51
C GLU A 397 -12.36 -24.54 9.87
N ASP A 398 -13.39 -25.34 10.15
CA ASP A 398 -14.08 -25.34 11.45
C ASP A 398 -13.15 -25.80 12.59
N GLU A 399 -12.32 -26.82 12.37
CA GLU A 399 -11.29 -27.27 13.30
C GLU A 399 -10.22 -26.21 13.55
N TYR A 400 -9.80 -25.50 12.51
CA TYR A 400 -8.84 -24.41 12.62
C TYR A 400 -9.35 -23.29 13.54
N TRP A 401 -10.61 -22.88 13.36
CA TRP A 401 -11.21 -21.81 14.16
C TRP A 401 -11.60 -22.25 15.57
N ALA A 402 -11.86 -23.53 15.77
CA ALA A 402 -12.19 -24.08 17.07
C ALA A 402 -11.01 -24.10 18.06
N THR A 403 -9.77 -24.08 17.57
CA THR A 403 -8.57 -24.18 18.40
C THR A 403 -7.80 -22.86 18.36
N PRO A 404 -8.12 -21.87 19.21
CA PRO A 404 -7.39 -20.63 19.26
C PRO A 404 -5.96 -20.84 19.75
N ASP A 405 -5.01 -20.09 19.17
CA ASP A 405 -3.67 -20.02 19.70
C ASP A 405 -3.71 -19.43 21.12
N PRO A 406 -2.89 -19.94 22.04
CA PRO A 406 -2.73 -19.31 23.34
C PRO A 406 -2.19 -17.88 23.16
N VAL A 407 -2.69 -16.95 23.96
CA VAL A 407 -2.15 -15.60 24.04
C VAL A 407 -0.66 -15.70 24.38
N LYS A 408 0.18 -15.09 23.56
CA LYS A 408 1.64 -15.09 23.74
C LYS A 408 2.07 -13.79 24.39
N GLU A 409 2.81 -13.92 25.46
CA GLU A 409 3.47 -12.77 26.07
C GLU A 409 4.39 -12.11 25.03
N ASN A 410 4.19 -10.82 24.79
CA ASN A 410 4.88 -10.06 23.74
C ASN A 410 4.62 -10.54 22.29
N GLY A 411 3.58 -11.34 22.05
CA GLY A 411 3.24 -11.82 20.74
C GLY A 411 2.56 -10.74 19.88
N VAL A 412 2.99 -10.61 18.64
CA VAL A 412 2.28 -9.90 17.58
C VAL A 412 1.81 -10.91 16.56
N GLY A 413 0.61 -10.70 16.05
CA GLY A 413 -0.03 -11.63 15.13
C GLY A 413 -0.69 -12.81 15.85
N CYS A 414 -1.75 -13.33 15.24
CA CYS A 414 -2.54 -14.43 15.76
C CYS A 414 -2.63 -15.55 14.73
N ARG A 415 -2.32 -16.80 15.13
CA ARG A 415 -2.42 -17.98 14.28
C ARG A 415 -1.79 -17.79 12.89
N CYS A 416 -0.61 -17.18 12.85
CA CYS A 416 0.07 -16.88 11.61
C CYS A 416 0.55 -18.14 10.89
N ARG A 417 0.38 -18.15 9.57
CA ARG A 417 0.84 -19.20 8.65
C ARG A 417 1.56 -18.59 7.47
N CYS A 418 2.58 -17.81 7.78
CA CYS A 418 3.38 -17.15 6.75
C CYS A 418 4.05 -18.16 5.81
N ASP A 419 4.30 -17.73 4.59
CA ASP A 419 5.02 -18.53 3.62
C ASP A 419 6.51 -18.54 3.96
N THR A 420 7.03 -19.69 4.39
CA THR A 420 8.44 -19.82 4.79
C THR A 420 9.41 -19.78 3.62
N ASP A 421 8.91 -19.98 2.40
CA ASP A 421 9.72 -19.93 1.18
C ASP A 421 9.92 -18.49 0.67
N ILE A 422 9.17 -17.54 1.23
CA ILE A 422 9.24 -16.13 0.91
C ILE A 422 9.91 -15.39 2.06
N VAL A 423 10.92 -14.63 1.70
CA VAL A 423 11.68 -13.84 2.67
C VAL A 423 10.83 -12.67 3.16
N ASP A 424 10.79 -12.51 4.48
CA ASP A 424 10.18 -11.34 5.13
C ASP A 424 10.95 -10.07 4.76
N VAL A 425 10.22 -8.99 4.46
CA VAL A 425 10.82 -7.71 4.06
C VAL A 425 11.44 -6.96 5.24
N GLU A 426 10.93 -7.22 6.46
CA GLU A 426 11.46 -6.59 7.67
C GLU A 426 12.93 -6.94 7.88
N GLY A 427 13.81 -5.94 7.97
CA GLY A 427 15.25 -6.14 8.13
C GLY A 427 16.02 -6.49 6.85
N LYS A 428 15.41 -6.38 5.67
CA LYS A 428 16.08 -6.57 4.38
C LYS A 428 16.50 -5.24 3.76
N GLN A 429 17.51 -5.30 2.91
CA GLN A 429 17.88 -4.17 2.08
C GLN A 429 16.69 -3.74 1.22
N GLY A 430 16.37 -2.45 1.24
CA GLY A 430 15.15 -1.90 0.62
C GLY A 430 13.93 -1.87 1.53
N SER A 431 14.00 -2.41 2.75
CA SER A 431 13.00 -2.13 3.80
C SER A 431 13.20 -0.72 4.35
N CYS A 432 12.10 -0.03 4.63
CA CYS A 432 12.07 1.26 5.32
C CYS A 432 11.55 1.15 6.75
N LEU A 433 11.57 -0.05 7.32
CA LEU A 433 11.12 -0.24 8.69
C LEU A 433 12.02 0.44 9.71
N SER A 434 13.35 0.46 9.47
CA SER A 434 14.30 1.17 10.33
C SER A 434 13.99 2.66 10.42
N GLU A 435 13.69 3.28 9.30
CA GLU A 435 13.32 4.69 9.20
C GLU A 435 12.00 4.98 9.93
N TRP A 436 11.00 4.10 9.75
CA TRP A 436 9.75 4.18 10.50
C TRP A 436 9.99 4.05 12.00
N VAL A 437 10.70 3.03 12.44
CA VAL A 437 10.96 2.77 13.86
C VAL A 437 11.64 3.96 14.53
N GLU A 438 12.59 4.59 13.83
CA GLU A 438 13.28 5.75 14.38
C GLU A 438 12.34 6.93 14.61
N VAL A 439 11.52 7.30 13.62
CA VAL A 439 10.57 8.41 13.78
C VAL A 439 9.43 8.05 14.74
N ALA A 440 9.08 6.78 14.87
CA ALA A 440 8.07 6.29 15.81
C ALA A 440 8.52 6.22 17.27
N GLY A 441 9.76 6.54 17.58
CA GLY A 441 10.28 6.59 18.95
C GLY A 441 11.39 5.57 19.26
N GLY A 442 11.87 4.89 18.23
CA GLY A 442 12.98 3.95 18.31
C GLY A 442 12.58 2.53 18.71
N TRP A 443 13.57 1.67 18.86
CA TRP A 443 13.40 0.35 19.43
C TRP A 443 13.29 0.44 20.95
N ALA A 444 12.37 -0.31 21.53
CA ALA A 444 12.31 -0.41 22.99
C ALA A 444 13.60 -1.02 23.51
N SER A 445 14.07 -0.54 24.64
CA SER A 445 15.18 -1.17 25.37
C SER A 445 14.83 -2.62 25.71
N PRO A 446 15.81 -3.55 25.68
CA PRO A 446 15.59 -4.93 26.01
C PRO A 446 15.07 -5.16 27.41
#